data_95e3cb0d91385f22931272be6c64157d
#
_entry.id   95e3cb0d91385f22931272be6c64157d
#
_cell.length_a   1.000
_cell.length_b   1.000
_cell.length_c   1.000
_cell.angle_alpha   90.00
_cell.angle_beta   90.00
_cell.angle_gamma   90.00
#
_symmetry.space_group_name_H-M   'P 1'
#
loop_
_entity.id
_entity.type
_entity.pdbx_description
1 polymer ?
#
loop_
_entity_poly.entity_id
_entity_poly.type
_entity_poly.pdbx_seq_one_letter_code
_entity_poly.pdbx_strand_id
1 'polypeptide(L)'
;MRSLNQIYSRLSMARRYEAWFLRFGLADGSGAWWFRYLLTNLGRQGCSGIAGGAPAQVWATWFPLDGQPETFIQEFPLSALILDSRRGDGALSFALEIGPNRIDENSCHGAIEARGQKIGWDLHYRSHFGITLSNKGWIGFSRTPHSDAVFSGEIRFGDRVFRGEPLGVGVQGHNCGFRHRHYWTWMHASFPQPDGRLSTLEALVYEMPFGLRFRKVIFWHNGHAHFFRKVRESCRVRDEMRWAFIATSSAGSLELDVDGGGVSLHRLPYVKTDCSGTFEVSNNSRATARLRLKLRGVDESEMATDGGAVLEMTGNY
;
A
#
# COMPACT_ATOMS: atom_id res chain seq x y z
N MET A 1 -3.75 21.53 -8.53
CA MET A 1 -3.82 20.10 -8.93
C MET A 1 -4.75 19.40 -7.93
N ARG A 2 -5.59 18.44 -8.33
CA ARG A 2 -6.40 17.69 -7.35
C ARG A 2 -5.49 16.71 -6.61
N SER A 3 -5.64 16.62 -5.28
CA SER A 3 -4.91 15.63 -4.48
C SER A 3 -5.21 14.20 -4.97
N LEU A 4 -4.18 13.35 -5.03
CA LEU A 4 -4.34 11.92 -5.32
C LEU A 4 -5.01 11.18 -4.14
N ASN A 5 -5.05 11.80 -2.96
CA ASN A 5 -5.69 11.30 -1.73
C ASN A 5 -7.17 11.69 -1.59
N GLN A 6 -7.72 12.47 -2.51
CA GLN A 6 -9.10 12.94 -2.39
C GLN A 6 -10.09 11.80 -2.17
N ILE A 7 -10.93 11.91 -1.15
CA ILE A 7 -11.99 10.95 -0.82
C ILE A 7 -13.00 10.87 -1.97
N TYR A 8 -13.28 9.67 -2.41
CA TYR A 8 -14.25 9.37 -3.45
C TYR A 8 -15.56 8.79 -2.90
N SER A 9 -15.47 8.05 -1.78
CA SER A 9 -16.62 7.43 -1.13
C SER A 9 -17.56 8.48 -0.55
N ARG A 10 -18.86 8.19 -0.62
CA ARG A 10 -19.94 8.98 -0.02
C ARG A 10 -20.76 8.08 0.88
N LEU A 11 -21.40 8.64 1.89
CA LEU A 11 -22.22 7.90 2.85
C LEU A 11 -23.36 7.10 2.20
N SER A 12 -23.85 7.51 1.01
CA SER A 12 -24.89 6.82 0.24
C SER A 12 -24.37 5.67 -0.63
N MET A 13 -23.05 5.50 -0.79
CA MET A 13 -22.50 4.51 -1.72
C MET A 13 -22.52 3.11 -1.11
N ALA A 14 -23.22 2.19 -1.76
CA ALA A 14 -23.17 0.77 -1.50
C ALA A 14 -22.20 0.06 -2.44
N ARG A 15 -21.75 -1.13 -2.07
CA ARG A 15 -20.87 -2.00 -2.86
C ARG A 15 -19.57 -1.32 -3.31
N ARG A 16 -18.91 -0.63 -2.37
CA ARG A 16 -17.65 0.05 -2.64
C ARG A 16 -16.71 -0.09 -1.45
N TYR A 17 -15.42 -0.18 -1.74
CA TYR A 17 -14.36 0.03 -0.76
C TYR A 17 -13.51 1.24 -1.17
N GLU A 18 -12.92 1.88 -0.19
CA GLU A 18 -11.87 2.89 -0.36
C GLU A 18 -10.87 2.74 0.77
N ALA A 19 -9.60 2.70 0.44
CA ALA A 19 -8.55 2.42 1.41
C ALA A 19 -7.34 3.31 1.17
N TRP A 20 -6.88 3.94 2.24
CA TRP A 20 -5.57 4.57 2.33
C TRP A 20 -4.68 3.67 3.15
N PHE A 21 -3.47 3.47 2.70
CA PHE A 21 -2.50 2.66 3.41
C PHE A 21 -1.13 3.30 3.41
N LEU A 22 -0.37 3.02 4.46
CA LEU A 22 1.02 3.39 4.60
C LEU A 22 1.81 2.12 4.86
N ARG A 23 2.91 1.93 4.14
CA ARG A 23 3.84 0.84 4.39
C ARG A 23 5.26 1.39 4.39
N PHE A 24 6.04 1.12 5.42
CA PHE A 24 7.45 1.51 5.47
C PHE A 24 8.27 0.51 6.29
N GLY A 25 9.51 0.30 5.85
CA GLY A 25 10.54 -0.36 6.62
C GLY A 25 11.18 0.64 7.57
N LEU A 26 11.45 0.20 8.80
CA LEU A 26 12.14 1.03 9.80
C LEU A 26 13.60 1.24 9.41
N ALA A 27 14.11 2.43 9.68
CA ALA A 27 15.50 2.80 9.35
C ALA A 27 16.55 1.99 10.12
N ASP A 28 16.21 1.48 11.29
CA ASP A 28 17.04 0.61 12.11
C ASP A 28 17.02 -0.87 11.67
N GLY A 29 16.20 -1.21 10.67
CA GLY A 29 16.05 -2.57 10.15
C GLY A 29 15.27 -3.52 11.06
N SER A 30 14.75 -3.08 12.20
CA SER A 30 14.06 -3.93 13.18
C SER A 30 12.74 -4.51 12.68
N GLY A 31 12.19 -3.96 11.59
CA GLY A 31 10.96 -4.45 10.98
C GLY A 31 10.30 -3.48 10.02
N ALA A 32 9.02 -3.71 9.77
CA ALA A 32 8.19 -2.83 8.95
C ALA A 32 6.80 -2.66 9.56
N TRP A 33 6.21 -1.51 9.30
CA TRP A 33 4.84 -1.22 9.66
C TRP A 33 3.97 -1.07 8.42
N TRP A 34 2.70 -1.52 8.54
CA TRP A 34 1.65 -1.31 7.57
C TRP A 34 0.39 -0.84 8.28
N PHE A 35 -0.07 0.37 7.94
CA PHE A 35 -1.32 0.95 8.44
C PHE A 35 -2.33 1.02 7.31
N ARG A 36 -3.61 0.84 7.62
CA ARG A 36 -4.69 0.93 6.65
C ARG A 36 -5.91 1.59 7.26
N TYR A 37 -6.43 2.59 6.58
CA TYR A 37 -7.70 3.24 6.84
C TYR A 37 -8.66 2.77 5.76
N LEU A 38 -9.70 2.04 6.14
CA LEU A 38 -10.60 1.36 5.22
C LEU A 38 -12.04 1.82 5.41
N LEU A 39 -12.69 2.19 4.33
CA LEU A 39 -14.13 2.41 4.22
C LEU A 39 -14.73 1.31 3.35
N THR A 40 -15.84 0.70 3.80
CA THR A 40 -16.51 -0.37 3.06
C THR A 40 -18.02 -0.20 3.12
N ASN A 41 -18.67 -0.17 1.96
CA ASN A 41 -20.14 -0.22 1.83
C ASN A 41 -20.88 0.79 2.72
N LEU A 42 -20.46 2.05 2.74
CA LEU A 42 -21.00 3.08 3.64
C LEU A 42 -22.52 3.18 3.58
N GLY A 43 -23.10 3.13 2.38
CA GLY A 43 -24.56 3.18 2.18
C GLY A 43 -25.34 1.94 2.68
N ARG A 44 -24.62 0.90 3.13
CA ARG A 44 -25.20 -0.31 3.76
C ARG A 44 -24.74 -0.48 5.21
N GLN A 45 -24.01 0.49 5.75
CA GLN A 45 -23.37 0.42 7.05
C GLN A 45 -22.43 -0.81 7.20
N GLY A 46 -21.71 -1.14 6.12
CA GLY A 46 -20.80 -2.28 6.06
C GLY A 46 -21.45 -3.57 5.54
N CYS A 47 -20.95 -4.70 6.02
CA CYS A 47 -21.43 -6.05 5.74
C CYS A 47 -21.78 -6.75 7.06
N SER A 48 -22.99 -6.55 7.56
CA SER A 48 -23.41 -7.14 8.83
C SER A 48 -23.32 -8.67 8.81
N GLY A 49 -22.97 -9.25 9.95
CA GLY A 49 -22.82 -10.71 10.11
C GLY A 49 -21.51 -11.29 9.57
N ILE A 50 -20.62 -10.47 9.02
CA ILE A 50 -19.27 -10.89 8.59
C ILE A 50 -18.24 -10.24 9.51
N ALA A 51 -17.35 -11.05 10.08
CA ALA A 51 -16.21 -10.53 10.85
C ALA A 51 -15.34 -9.65 9.96
N GLY A 52 -14.98 -8.46 10.43
CA GLY A 52 -14.31 -7.46 9.61
C GLY A 52 -15.25 -6.74 8.63
N GLY A 53 -16.55 -6.78 8.85
CA GLY A 53 -17.56 -6.20 7.96
C GLY A 53 -18.02 -4.80 8.33
N ALA A 54 -17.47 -4.16 9.36
CA ALA A 54 -17.83 -2.80 9.74
C ALA A 54 -17.60 -1.78 8.59
N PRO A 55 -18.37 -0.68 8.55
CA PRO A 55 -18.27 0.32 7.49
C PRO A 55 -16.94 1.06 7.48
N ALA A 56 -16.26 1.13 8.62
CA ALA A 56 -14.97 1.75 8.75
C ALA A 56 -14.03 0.93 9.64
N GLN A 57 -12.77 0.88 9.28
CA GLN A 57 -11.75 0.13 10.00
C GLN A 57 -10.42 0.86 9.97
N VAL A 58 -9.65 0.71 11.04
CA VAL A 58 -8.24 1.09 11.08
C VAL A 58 -7.42 -0.14 11.44
N TRP A 59 -6.40 -0.41 10.66
CA TRP A 59 -5.52 -1.56 10.80
C TRP A 59 -4.11 -1.08 11.08
N ALA A 60 -3.42 -1.81 11.95
CA ALA A 60 -1.98 -1.69 12.15
C ALA A 60 -1.38 -3.10 12.10
N THR A 61 -0.40 -3.31 11.24
CA THR A 61 0.31 -4.58 11.15
C THR A 61 1.79 -4.34 11.39
N TRP A 62 2.33 -5.06 12.33
CA TRP A 62 3.76 -5.11 12.63
C TRP A 62 4.38 -6.33 11.96
N PHE A 63 5.45 -6.12 11.21
CA PHE A 63 6.29 -7.15 10.59
C PHE A 63 7.66 -7.10 11.26
N PRO A 64 7.93 -7.89 12.29
CA PRO A 64 9.22 -7.91 12.97
C PRO A 64 10.33 -8.44 12.06
N LEU A 65 11.59 -8.13 12.39
CA LEU A 65 12.76 -8.75 11.75
C LEU A 65 12.70 -10.26 11.91
N ASP A 66 12.48 -10.70 13.13
CA ASP A 66 12.36 -12.10 13.51
C ASP A 66 10.96 -12.34 14.11
N GLY A 67 10.25 -13.31 13.57
CA GLY A 67 8.93 -13.70 14.07
C GLY A 67 7.78 -13.50 13.06
N GLN A 68 6.58 -13.81 13.51
CA GLN A 68 5.37 -13.73 12.70
C GLN A 68 4.80 -12.31 12.69
N PRO A 69 4.23 -11.86 11.58
CA PRO A 69 3.49 -10.60 11.54
C PRO A 69 2.26 -10.63 12.46
N GLU A 70 1.98 -9.47 13.05
CA GLU A 70 0.83 -9.29 13.92
C GLU A 70 -0.07 -8.17 13.37
N THR A 71 -1.35 -8.50 13.11
CA THR A 71 -2.34 -7.51 12.67
C THR A 71 -3.35 -7.23 13.76
N PHE A 72 -3.57 -5.94 13.97
CA PHE A 72 -4.54 -5.37 14.90
C PHE A 72 -5.56 -4.57 14.09
N ILE A 73 -6.84 -4.87 14.28
CA ILE A 73 -7.94 -4.24 13.54
C ILE A 73 -8.92 -3.70 14.57
N GLN A 74 -9.25 -2.43 14.44
CA GLN A 74 -10.35 -1.83 15.16
C GLN A 74 -11.44 -1.41 14.18
N GLU A 75 -12.66 -1.83 14.46
CA GLU A 75 -13.85 -1.55 13.70
C GLU A 75 -14.61 -0.37 14.28
N PHE A 76 -15.20 0.43 13.42
CA PHE A 76 -15.91 1.64 13.79
C PHE A 76 -17.28 1.73 13.12
N PRO A 77 -18.32 2.22 13.81
CA PRO A 77 -19.62 2.49 13.21
C PRO A 77 -19.54 3.72 12.28
N LEU A 78 -20.55 3.86 11.43
CA LEU A 78 -20.64 5.00 10.50
C LEU A 78 -20.65 6.37 11.21
N SER A 79 -21.18 6.43 12.43
CA SER A 79 -21.20 7.65 13.25
C SER A 79 -19.84 8.13 13.71
N ALA A 80 -18.81 7.28 13.63
CA ALA A 80 -17.43 7.64 13.97
C ALA A 80 -16.66 8.24 12.78
N LEU A 81 -17.29 8.41 11.60
CA LEU A 81 -16.66 8.92 10.40
C LEU A 81 -16.82 10.42 10.22
N ILE A 82 -15.71 11.11 9.92
CA ILE A 82 -15.71 12.47 9.40
C ILE A 82 -14.97 12.45 8.06
N LEU A 83 -15.71 12.73 7.00
CA LEU A 83 -15.17 12.82 5.64
C LEU A 83 -15.00 14.32 5.30
N ASP A 84 -13.79 14.85 5.49
CA ASP A 84 -13.52 16.25 5.21
C ASP A 84 -12.73 16.39 3.89
N SER A 85 -13.34 17.10 2.95
CA SER A 85 -12.74 17.47 1.67
C SER A 85 -12.81 18.99 1.51
N ARG A 86 -12.40 19.76 2.52
CA ARG A 86 -12.51 21.21 2.48
C ARG A 86 -11.64 21.82 1.38
N ARG A 87 -12.18 22.84 0.73
CA ARG A 87 -11.40 23.80 -0.05
C ARG A 87 -10.84 24.83 0.93
N GLY A 88 -9.57 24.68 1.33
CA GLY A 88 -8.81 25.76 1.96
C GLY A 88 -8.00 26.47 0.89
N ASP A 89 -8.03 27.79 0.85
CA ASP A 89 -7.16 28.71 0.07
C ASP A 89 -6.75 28.24 -1.35
N GLY A 90 -7.71 27.70 -2.11
CA GLY A 90 -7.50 27.28 -3.50
C GLY A 90 -6.94 25.85 -3.69
N ALA A 91 -6.51 25.15 -2.65
CA ALA A 91 -6.11 23.75 -2.69
C ALA A 91 -7.21 22.86 -2.07
N LEU A 92 -7.50 21.71 -2.69
CA LEU A 92 -8.32 20.67 -2.07
C LEU A 92 -7.46 19.97 -1.03
N SER A 93 -7.74 20.17 0.26
CA SER A 93 -7.15 19.38 1.33
C SER A 93 -7.95 18.09 1.52
N PHE A 94 -7.25 17.00 1.78
CA PHE A 94 -7.81 15.71 2.15
C PHE A 94 -7.64 15.52 3.65
N ALA A 95 -8.71 15.09 4.32
CA ALA A 95 -8.65 14.58 5.68
C ALA A 95 -9.76 13.54 5.88
N LEU A 96 -9.40 12.40 6.45
CA LEU A 96 -10.30 11.34 6.86
C LEU A 96 -10.11 11.09 8.36
N GLU A 97 -11.21 11.12 9.12
CA GLU A 97 -11.21 10.71 10.51
C GLU A 97 -12.09 9.47 10.70
N ILE A 98 -11.55 8.48 11.42
CA ILE A 98 -12.23 7.25 11.83
C ILE A 98 -12.07 7.11 13.35
N GLY A 99 -13.04 7.56 14.13
CA GLY A 99 -12.91 7.68 15.58
C GLY A 99 -11.74 8.61 15.95
N PRO A 100 -10.79 8.15 16.77
CA PRO A 100 -9.62 8.96 17.16
C PRO A 100 -8.52 9.00 16.08
N ASN A 101 -8.72 8.31 14.97
CA ASN A 101 -7.68 8.11 13.96
C ASN A 101 -7.88 9.05 12.78
N ARG A 102 -6.84 9.78 12.42
CA ARG A 102 -6.85 10.72 11.31
C ARG A 102 -5.74 10.43 10.33
N ILE A 103 -6.03 10.57 9.06
CA ILE A 103 -5.06 10.63 7.97
C ILE A 103 -5.36 11.85 7.09
N ASP A 104 -4.33 12.59 6.74
CA ASP A 104 -4.40 13.69 5.78
C ASP A 104 -3.29 13.60 4.72
N GLU A 105 -3.04 14.68 3.98
CA GLU A 105 -2.13 14.67 2.84
C GLU A 105 -0.70 14.25 3.21
N ASN A 106 -0.20 14.65 4.40
CA ASN A 106 1.19 14.49 4.79
C ASN A 106 1.38 13.91 6.19
N SER A 107 0.30 13.54 6.86
CA SER A 107 0.36 13.01 8.22
C SER A 107 -0.71 11.97 8.51
N CYS A 108 -0.45 11.14 9.49
CA CYS A 108 -1.48 10.35 10.13
C CYS A 108 -1.17 10.16 11.61
N HIS A 109 -2.19 10.27 12.43
CA HIS A 109 -2.10 10.00 13.85
C HIS A 109 -3.31 9.20 14.33
N GLY A 110 -3.14 8.51 15.42
CA GLY A 110 -4.24 7.74 15.98
C GLY A 110 -3.80 6.72 17.02
N ALA A 111 -4.79 5.98 17.47
CA ALA A 111 -4.59 4.84 18.33
C ALA A 111 -5.70 3.82 18.10
N ILE A 112 -5.34 2.54 18.15
CA ILE A 112 -6.27 1.42 18.18
C ILE A 112 -5.97 0.54 19.37
N GLU A 113 -7.02 -0.08 19.87
CA GLU A 113 -6.92 -1.09 20.90
C GLU A 113 -7.57 -2.38 20.40
N ALA A 114 -6.78 -3.44 20.30
CA ALA A 114 -7.24 -4.73 19.83
C ALA A 114 -6.43 -5.85 20.49
N ARG A 115 -7.07 -6.95 20.82
CA ARG A 115 -6.45 -8.11 21.47
C ARG A 115 -5.70 -7.77 22.77
N GLY A 116 -6.19 -6.81 23.53
CA GLY A 116 -5.55 -6.35 24.78
C GLY A 116 -4.25 -5.56 24.58
N GLN A 117 -3.92 -5.19 23.33
CA GLN A 117 -2.77 -4.36 22.98
C GLN A 117 -3.24 -2.99 22.51
N LYS A 118 -2.52 -1.94 22.92
CA LYS A 118 -2.72 -0.59 22.42
C LYS A 118 -1.58 -0.22 21.50
N ILE A 119 -1.94 0.29 20.31
CA ILE A 119 -1.00 0.80 19.34
C ILE A 119 -1.36 2.24 19.07
N GLY A 120 -0.41 3.16 19.28
CA GLY A 120 -0.57 4.58 18.98
C GLY A 120 0.50 5.02 17.99
N TRP A 121 0.16 5.99 17.14
CA TRP A 121 1.12 6.56 16.19
C TRP A 121 0.85 8.04 15.97
N ASP A 122 1.94 8.75 15.68
CA ASP A 122 1.95 10.13 15.20
C ASP A 122 3.06 10.23 14.16
N LEU A 123 2.66 10.23 12.89
CA LEU A 123 3.54 10.09 11.74
C LEU A 123 3.35 11.24 10.77
N HIS A 124 4.48 11.76 10.30
CA HIS A 124 4.56 12.69 9.19
C HIS A 124 5.30 12.02 8.03
N TYR A 125 4.94 12.37 6.81
CA TYR A 125 5.62 11.83 5.63
C TYR A 125 5.73 12.86 4.52
N ARG A 126 6.82 12.76 3.76
CA ARG A 126 7.11 13.60 2.60
C ARG A 126 7.61 12.76 1.45
N SER A 127 7.35 13.21 0.23
CA SER A 127 7.79 12.55 -0.99
C SER A 127 8.00 13.58 -2.11
N HIS A 128 8.69 13.16 -3.16
CA HIS A 128 8.87 13.96 -4.38
C HIS A 128 8.04 13.41 -5.53
N PHE A 129 7.54 12.17 -5.41
CA PHE A 129 6.87 11.48 -6.49
C PHE A 129 5.56 10.83 -6.04
N GLY A 130 4.52 11.09 -6.81
CA GLY A 130 3.23 10.43 -6.68
C GLY A 130 2.66 10.04 -8.04
N ILE A 131 1.86 8.97 -8.09
CA ILE A 131 1.41 8.40 -9.34
C ILE A 131 0.00 7.79 -9.26
N THR A 132 -0.66 7.76 -10.40
CA THR A 132 -1.84 6.94 -10.64
C THR A 132 -1.45 5.67 -11.40
N LEU A 133 -1.49 4.51 -10.72
CA LEU A 133 -1.22 3.21 -11.33
C LEU A 133 -2.35 2.80 -12.27
N SER A 134 -3.59 2.92 -11.81
CA SER A 134 -4.79 2.57 -12.57
C SER A 134 -5.90 3.58 -12.28
N ASN A 135 -6.62 3.99 -13.33
CA ASN A 135 -7.81 4.81 -13.19
C ASN A 135 -8.88 4.29 -14.15
N LYS A 136 -9.96 3.76 -13.62
CA LYS A 136 -11.13 3.24 -14.34
C LYS A 136 -12.37 4.10 -14.05
N GLY A 137 -12.17 5.38 -13.73
CA GLY A 137 -13.24 6.31 -13.41
C GLY A 137 -14.08 5.81 -12.22
N TRP A 138 -15.39 5.72 -12.41
CA TRP A 138 -16.32 5.30 -11.36
C TRP A 138 -16.18 3.84 -10.91
N ILE A 139 -15.53 2.96 -11.72
CA ILE A 139 -15.30 1.55 -11.36
C ILE A 139 -14.26 1.44 -10.25
N GLY A 140 -13.22 2.26 -10.30
CA GLY A 140 -12.17 2.28 -9.28
C GLY A 140 -10.84 2.78 -9.79
N PHE A 141 -9.93 2.97 -8.86
CA PHE A 141 -8.55 3.41 -9.13
C PHE A 141 -7.57 2.80 -8.14
N SER A 142 -6.30 2.82 -8.51
CA SER A 142 -5.15 2.58 -7.65
C SER A 142 -4.18 3.73 -7.85
N ARG A 143 -3.86 4.43 -6.79
CA ARG A 143 -2.99 5.59 -6.76
C ARG A 143 -1.95 5.44 -5.67
N THR A 144 -0.81 6.05 -5.87
CA THR A 144 0.27 6.12 -4.89
C THR A 144 0.65 7.59 -4.77
N PRO A 145 -0.03 8.34 -3.90
CA PRO A 145 0.26 9.75 -3.66
C PRO A 145 1.70 10.03 -3.25
N HIS A 146 2.29 9.13 -2.46
CA HIS A 146 3.67 9.23 -2.00
C HIS A 146 4.40 7.91 -2.25
N SER A 147 5.05 7.79 -3.42
CA SER A 147 5.75 6.56 -3.82
C SER A 147 7.16 6.46 -3.25
N ASP A 148 7.83 7.58 -3.01
CA ASP A 148 9.14 7.69 -2.38
C ASP A 148 9.04 8.31 -0.98
N ALA A 149 8.08 7.80 -0.18
CA ALA A 149 7.76 8.38 1.12
C ALA A 149 8.89 8.18 2.14
N VAL A 150 9.27 9.27 2.79
CA VAL A 150 10.14 9.29 3.98
C VAL A 150 9.27 9.63 5.17
N PHE A 151 9.21 8.72 6.13
CA PHE A 151 8.40 8.83 7.34
C PHE A 151 9.21 9.33 8.51
N SER A 152 8.63 10.16 9.36
CA SER A 152 9.16 10.61 10.65
C SER A 152 8.07 10.59 11.70
N GLY A 153 8.46 10.61 12.97
CA GLY A 153 7.52 10.60 14.09
C GLY A 153 7.71 9.40 15.02
N GLU A 154 6.60 8.93 15.58
CA GLU A 154 6.62 7.94 16.64
C GLU A 154 5.50 6.89 16.48
N ILE A 155 5.82 5.63 16.84
CA ILE A 155 4.85 4.55 17.03
C ILE A 155 5.09 3.94 18.40
N ARG A 156 4.01 3.76 19.17
CA ARG A 156 4.00 3.06 20.46
C ARG A 156 3.25 1.74 20.32
N PHE A 157 3.89 0.65 20.68
CA PHE A 157 3.32 -0.69 20.62
C PHE A 157 3.68 -1.47 21.88
N GLY A 158 2.75 -1.59 22.83
CA GLY A 158 3.03 -2.07 24.18
C GLY A 158 4.09 -1.19 24.83
N ASP A 159 5.15 -1.82 25.33
CA ASP A 159 6.29 -1.13 25.96
C ASP A 159 7.35 -0.65 24.94
N ARG A 160 7.16 -0.97 23.64
CA ARG A 160 8.09 -0.58 22.58
C ARG A 160 7.71 0.79 22.02
N VAL A 161 8.74 1.61 21.79
CA VAL A 161 8.62 2.91 21.12
C VAL A 161 9.59 2.94 19.95
N PHE A 162 9.03 3.15 18.76
CA PHE A 162 9.78 3.38 17.53
C PHE A 162 9.73 4.88 17.24
N ARG A 163 10.86 5.55 17.16
CA ARG A 163 10.94 6.99 16.91
C ARG A 163 12.12 7.32 16.00
N GLY A 164 11.93 8.25 15.08
CA GLY A 164 13.04 8.68 14.21
C GLY A 164 12.69 9.81 13.26
N GLU A 165 13.78 10.43 12.74
CA GLU A 165 13.73 11.42 11.67
C GLU A 165 14.94 11.23 10.73
N PRO A 166 14.89 10.32 9.74
CA PRO A 166 13.73 9.51 9.36
C PRO A 166 13.46 8.34 10.33
N LEU A 167 12.19 8.01 10.51
CA LEU A 167 11.77 6.76 11.15
C LEU A 167 11.89 5.59 10.17
N GLY A 168 11.61 5.83 8.90
CA GLY A 168 11.67 4.81 7.86
C GLY A 168 11.35 5.33 6.48
N VAL A 169 11.40 4.43 5.49
CA VAL A 169 11.10 4.73 4.08
C VAL A 169 10.10 3.73 3.51
N GLY A 170 9.27 4.19 2.59
CA GLY A 170 8.24 3.33 2.00
C GLY A 170 7.26 4.06 1.10
N VAL A 171 5.98 3.79 1.27
CA VAL A 171 4.92 4.22 0.37
C VAL A 171 3.63 4.57 1.13
N GLN A 172 2.91 5.58 0.65
CA GLN A 172 1.51 5.80 1.00
C GLN A 172 0.67 5.65 -0.28
N GLY A 173 -0.32 4.77 -0.23
CA GLY A 173 -1.20 4.45 -1.34
C GLY A 173 -2.67 4.74 -1.05
N HIS A 174 -3.45 4.86 -2.12
CA HIS A 174 -4.88 5.13 -2.07
C HIS A 174 -5.61 4.33 -3.15
N ASN A 175 -6.45 3.41 -2.74
CA ASN A 175 -7.20 2.51 -3.62
C ASN A 175 -8.69 2.67 -3.39
N CYS A 176 -9.45 2.67 -4.48
CA CYS A 176 -10.91 2.69 -4.42
C CYS A 176 -11.47 1.79 -5.50
N GLY A 177 -12.53 1.06 -5.20
CA GLY A 177 -13.17 0.21 -6.19
C GLY A 177 -14.57 -0.23 -5.82
N PHE A 178 -15.33 -0.60 -6.85
CA PHE A 178 -16.66 -1.18 -6.71
C PHE A 178 -16.59 -2.60 -6.13
N ARG A 179 -15.51 -3.33 -6.46
CA ARG A 179 -15.18 -4.65 -5.89
C ARG A 179 -13.69 -4.87 -5.98
N HIS A 180 -13.16 -5.68 -5.09
CA HIS A 180 -11.81 -6.20 -5.24
C HIS A 180 -11.73 -7.08 -6.49
N ARG A 181 -10.57 -7.09 -7.13
CA ARG A 181 -10.30 -8.02 -8.23
C ARG A 181 -10.12 -9.43 -7.68
N HIS A 182 -10.43 -10.45 -8.48
CA HIS A 182 -10.19 -11.84 -8.08
C HIS A 182 -8.71 -12.18 -8.09
N TYR A 183 -7.95 -11.44 -8.88
CA TYR A 183 -6.52 -11.60 -9.04
C TYR A 183 -5.83 -10.26 -9.13
N TRP A 184 -4.84 -10.06 -8.28
CA TRP A 184 -3.82 -9.02 -8.45
C TRP A 184 -2.49 -9.45 -7.85
N THR A 185 -1.41 -8.88 -8.37
CA THR A 185 -0.11 -8.82 -7.73
C THR A 185 0.30 -7.36 -7.72
N TRP A 186 0.63 -6.88 -6.55
CA TRP A 186 1.17 -5.54 -6.35
C TRP A 186 2.45 -5.63 -5.55
N MET A 187 3.43 -4.83 -5.93
CA MET A 187 4.64 -4.66 -5.16
C MET A 187 5.09 -3.21 -5.20
N HIS A 188 5.78 -2.83 -4.13
CA HIS A 188 6.56 -1.61 -4.06
C HIS A 188 7.91 -1.93 -3.42
N ALA A 189 8.99 -1.35 -3.93
CA ALA A 189 10.32 -1.48 -3.34
C ALA A 189 11.01 -0.12 -3.29
N SER A 190 11.67 0.14 -2.18
CA SER A 190 12.52 1.30 -1.96
C SER A 190 13.98 0.88 -1.99
N PHE A 191 14.78 1.56 -2.80
CA PHE A 191 16.22 1.33 -2.97
C PHE A 191 16.98 2.61 -2.56
N PRO A 192 17.49 2.68 -1.31
CA PRO A 192 18.35 3.79 -0.89
C PRO A 192 19.59 3.88 -1.79
N GLN A 193 19.91 5.09 -2.21
CA GLN A 193 21.09 5.36 -3.04
C GLN A 193 22.24 5.88 -2.17
N PRO A 194 23.51 5.69 -2.59
CA PRO A 194 24.68 6.17 -1.84
C PRO A 194 24.68 7.67 -1.54
N ASP A 195 24.01 8.47 -2.38
CA ASP A 195 23.88 9.92 -2.21
C ASP A 195 22.70 10.35 -1.31
N GLY A 196 22.07 9.39 -0.62
CA GLY A 196 20.93 9.61 0.27
C GLY A 196 19.58 9.79 -0.45
N ARG A 197 19.54 9.77 -1.79
CA ARG A 197 18.29 9.75 -2.54
C ARG A 197 17.62 8.38 -2.46
N LEU A 198 16.33 8.35 -2.78
CA LEU A 198 15.54 7.14 -2.82
C LEU A 198 15.10 6.86 -4.25
N SER A 199 15.39 5.67 -4.76
CA SER A 199 14.76 5.14 -5.97
C SER A 199 13.65 4.20 -5.56
N THR A 200 12.53 4.23 -6.30
CA THR A 200 11.40 3.35 -5.99
C THR A 200 10.89 2.66 -7.24
N LEU A 201 10.50 1.42 -7.07
CA LEU A 201 9.82 0.63 -8.09
C LEU A 201 8.43 0.28 -7.61
N GLU A 202 7.46 0.49 -8.47
CA GLU A 202 6.09 0.04 -8.22
C GLU A 202 5.57 -0.74 -9.41
N ALA A 203 5.02 -1.92 -9.15
CA ALA A 203 4.45 -2.78 -10.17
C ALA A 203 3.06 -3.29 -9.75
N LEU A 204 2.14 -3.27 -10.70
CA LEU A 204 0.77 -3.76 -10.52
C LEU A 204 0.36 -4.60 -11.73
N VAL A 205 -0.10 -5.81 -11.43
CA VAL A 205 -0.79 -6.68 -12.39
C VAL A 205 -2.15 -7.04 -11.81
N TYR A 206 -3.20 -6.94 -12.59
CA TYR A 206 -4.50 -7.44 -12.20
C TYR A 206 -5.28 -7.99 -13.40
N GLU A 207 -6.18 -8.92 -13.12
CA GLU A 207 -7.05 -9.48 -14.13
C GLU A 207 -8.19 -8.52 -14.48
N MET A 208 -8.46 -8.43 -15.78
CA MET A 208 -9.60 -7.76 -16.37
C MET A 208 -10.61 -8.79 -16.89
N PRO A 209 -11.85 -8.39 -17.22
CA PRO A 209 -12.80 -9.28 -17.90
C PRO A 209 -12.17 -9.97 -19.12
N PHE A 210 -12.66 -11.19 -19.42
CA PHE A 210 -12.18 -12.02 -20.53
C PHE A 210 -10.73 -12.52 -20.42
N GLY A 211 -10.20 -12.64 -19.20
CA GLY A 211 -8.84 -13.14 -18.96
C GLY A 211 -7.73 -12.18 -19.37
N LEU A 212 -8.07 -10.96 -19.77
CA LEU A 212 -7.06 -9.94 -20.08
C LEU A 212 -6.36 -9.49 -18.81
N ARG A 213 -5.07 -9.14 -18.93
CA ARG A 213 -4.29 -8.66 -17.80
C ARG A 213 -3.81 -7.24 -18.03
N PHE A 214 -4.13 -6.38 -17.07
CA PHE A 214 -3.51 -5.07 -16.95
C PHE A 214 -2.14 -5.25 -16.29
N ARG A 215 -1.13 -4.58 -16.83
CA ARG A 215 0.22 -4.55 -16.26
C ARG A 215 0.74 -3.13 -16.30
N LYS A 216 1.34 -2.68 -15.20
CA LYS A 216 2.01 -1.40 -15.12
C LYS A 216 3.23 -1.53 -14.22
N VAL A 217 4.36 -1.06 -14.70
CA VAL A 217 5.62 -1.00 -13.97
C VAL A 217 6.18 0.40 -14.12
N ILE A 218 6.55 1.00 -13.00
CA ILE A 218 7.06 2.36 -12.93
C ILE A 218 8.27 2.36 -12.02
N PHE A 219 9.34 2.94 -12.51
CA PHE A 219 10.56 3.12 -11.75
C PHE A 219 10.86 4.62 -11.63
N TRP A 220 10.92 5.11 -10.40
CA TRP A 220 11.35 6.46 -10.06
C TRP A 220 12.82 6.43 -9.70
N HIS A 221 13.63 7.17 -10.45
CA HIS A 221 15.07 7.20 -10.27
C HIS A 221 15.64 8.55 -10.68
N ASN A 222 16.51 9.13 -9.85
CA ASN A 222 17.19 10.40 -10.14
C ASN A 222 16.26 11.54 -10.56
N GLY A 223 15.08 11.65 -9.91
CA GLY A 223 14.10 12.69 -10.21
C GLY A 223 13.28 12.43 -11.49
N HIS A 224 13.37 11.25 -12.09
CA HIS A 224 12.67 10.89 -13.32
C HIS A 224 11.82 9.63 -13.14
N ALA A 225 10.62 9.63 -13.73
CA ALA A 225 9.73 8.48 -13.79
C ALA A 225 9.91 7.73 -15.11
N HIS A 226 10.26 6.46 -15.01
CA HIS A 226 10.40 5.55 -16.15
C HIS A 226 9.21 4.59 -16.19
N PHE A 227 8.46 4.59 -17.30
CA PHE A 227 7.26 3.79 -17.49
C PHE A 227 7.57 2.61 -18.41
N PHE A 228 7.33 1.39 -17.94
CA PHE A 228 7.51 0.18 -18.71
C PHE A 228 6.16 -0.43 -19.07
N ARG A 229 5.91 -0.60 -20.37
CA ARG A 229 4.59 -1.02 -20.88
C ARG A 229 4.54 -2.48 -21.30
N LYS A 230 5.67 -3.06 -21.67
CA LYS A 230 5.78 -4.47 -22.06
C LYS A 230 6.36 -5.22 -20.87
N VAL A 231 5.54 -6.04 -20.23
CA VAL A 231 5.93 -6.83 -19.05
C VAL A 231 5.75 -8.30 -19.37
N ARG A 232 6.83 -9.06 -19.23
CA ARG A 232 6.88 -10.51 -19.38
C ARG A 232 7.21 -11.12 -18.04
N GLU A 233 6.24 -11.77 -17.43
CA GLU A 233 6.43 -12.51 -16.19
C GLU A 233 7.21 -13.79 -16.48
N SER A 234 8.29 -14.04 -15.73
CA SER A 234 9.08 -15.27 -15.78
C SER A 234 8.72 -16.24 -14.65
N CYS A 235 8.27 -15.70 -13.52
CA CYS A 235 7.84 -16.47 -12.36
C CYS A 235 6.73 -15.71 -11.63
N ARG A 236 5.71 -16.42 -11.18
CA ARG A 236 4.72 -15.92 -10.22
C ARG A 236 4.14 -17.09 -9.44
N VAL A 237 4.54 -17.21 -8.20
CA VAL A 237 4.10 -18.28 -7.29
C VAL A 237 3.57 -17.63 -6.02
N ARG A 238 2.23 -17.70 -5.84
CA ARG A 238 1.56 -17.05 -4.71
C ARG A 238 1.94 -17.68 -3.37
N ASP A 239 1.93 -19.00 -3.30
CA ASP A 239 2.14 -19.72 -2.03
C ASP A 239 3.59 -19.58 -1.54
N GLU A 240 4.53 -19.34 -2.45
CA GLU A 240 5.92 -19.02 -2.16
C GLU A 240 6.18 -17.52 -2.09
N MET A 241 5.18 -16.69 -2.42
CA MET A 241 5.31 -15.24 -2.52
C MET A 241 6.49 -14.80 -3.39
N ARG A 242 6.65 -15.42 -4.56
CA ARG A 242 7.69 -15.08 -5.54
C ARG A 242 7.09 -14.46 -6.79
N TRP A 243 7.72 -13.40 -7.25
CA TRP A 243 7.36 -12.74 -8.50
C TRP A 243 8.59 -12.21 -9.22
N ALA A 244 8.80 -12.69 -10.43
CA ALA A 244 9.89 -12.23 -11.29
C ALA A 244 9.37 -11.87 -12.68
N PHE A 245 9.90 -10.80 -13.25
CA PHE A 245 9.52 -10.34 -14.58
C PHE A 245 10.60 -9.47 -15.24
N ILE A 246 10.51 -9.37 -16.57
CA ILE A 246 11.25 -8.41 -17.38
C ILE A 246 10.26 -7.38 -17.90
N ALA A 247 10.57 -6.10 -17.74
CA ALA A 247 9.77 -5.00 -18.25
C ALA A 247 10.60 -4.14 -19.22
N THR A 248 10.00 -3.75 -20.36
CA THR A 248 10.70 -2.99 -21.40
C THR A 248 9.91 -1.78 -21.87
N SER A 249 10.63 -0.75 -22.30
CA SER A 249 10.10 0.46 -22.91
C SER A 249 11.11 1.06 -23.90
N SER A 250 10.78 2.17 -24.52
CA SER A 250 11.74 2.93 -25.32
C SER A 250 12.91 3.51 -24.50
N ALA A 251 12.72 3.68 -23.19
CA ALA A 251 13.76 4.16 -22.28
C ALA A 251 14.77 3.09 -21.89
N GLY A 252 14.43 1.79 -22.04
CA GLY A 252 15.30 0.69 -21.65
C GLY A 252 14.55 -0.52 -21.14
N SER A 253 15.20 -1.32 -20.32
CA SER A 253 14.65 -2.52 -19.70
C SER A 253 14.99 -2.57 -18.21
N LEU A 254 14.13 -3.26 -17.46
CA LEU A 254 14.42 -3.70 -16.10
C LEU A 254 14.06 -5.17 -15.95
N GLU A 255 14.83 -5.86 -15.14
CA GLU A 255 14.57 -7.21 -14.68
C GLU A 255 14.40 -7.16 -13.15
N LEU A 256 13.32 -7.75 -12.65
CA LEU A 256 13.00 -7.77 -11.23
C LEU A 256 12.78 -9.18 -10.74
N ASP A 257 13.34 -9.50 -9.58
CA ASP A 257 13.01 -10.67 -8.76
C ASP A 257 12.60 -10.19 -7.37
N VAL A 258 11.40 -10.60 -6.93
CA VAL A 258 10.88 -10.29 -5.60
C VAL A 258 10.55 -11.58 -4.89
N ASP A 259 11.09 -11.69 -3.67
CA ASP A 259 10.83 -12.79 -2.75
C ASP A 259 10.19 -12.25 -1.48
N GLY A 260 8.94 -12.61 -1.26
CA GLY A 260 8.14 -12.31 -0.08
C GLY A 260 7.84 -13.56 0.75
N GLY A 261 8.56 -14.67 0.53
CA GLY A 261 8.40 -15.89 1.31
C GLY A 261 8.92 -15.79 2.75
N GLY A 262 8.91 -16.92 3.44
CA GLY A 262 9.46 -17.03 4.80
C GLY A 262 8.50 -16.60 5.91
N VAL A 263 9.09 -16.32 7.08
CA VAL A 263 8.36 -16.08 8.34
C VAL A 263 7.49 -14.82 8.33
N SER A 264 7.83 -13.85 7.49
CA SER A 264 7.08 -12.59 7.37
C SER A 264 5.88 -12.67 6.43
N LEU A 265 5.56 -13.84 5.89
CA LEU A 265 4.35 -14.04 5.09
C LEU A 265 3.11 -13.93 5.99
N HIS A 266 2.21 -13.04 5.64
CA HIS A 266 0.98 -12.79 6.35
C HIS A 266 -0.24 -12.98 5.44
N ARG A 267 -1.25 -13.72 5.91
CA ARG A 267 -2.49 -13.97 5.20
C ARG A 267 -3.63 -13.23 5.87
N LEU A 268 -4.27 -12.35 5.12
CA LEU A 268 -5.29 -11.43 5.61
C LEU A 268 -6.65 -11.71 4.96
N PRO A 269 -7.72 -11.88 5.74
CA PRO A 269 -9.06 -11.98 5.19
C PRO A 269 -9.59 -10.59 4.82
N TYR A 270 -9.92 -10.39 3.55
CA TYR A 270 -10.58 -9.18 3.06
C TYR A 270 -12.06 -9.46 2.82
N VAL A 271 -12.93 -8.57 3.31
CA VAL A 271 -14.38 -8.67 3.09
C VAL A 271 -14.72 -8.28 1.66
N LYS A 272 -15.51 -9.10 0.99
CA LYS A 272 -16.05 -8.79 -0.34
C LYS A 272 -17.10 -7.70 -0.26
N THR A 273 -17.05 -6.76 -1.19
CA THR A 273 -17.99 -5.61 -1.20
C THR A 273 -19.45 -6.00 -1.51
N ASP A 274 -19.70 -7.19 -2.01
CA ASP A 274 -21.05 -7.75 -2.16
C ASP A 274 -21.59 -8.43 -0.90
N CYS A 275 -20.77 -8.45 0.17
CA CYS A 275 -21.06 -9.11 1.43
C CYS A 275 -21.28 -10.64 1.33
N SER A 276 -20.72 -11.29 0.31
CA SER A 276 -20.82 -12.74 0.12
C SER A 276 -19.79 -13.55 0.91
N GLY A 277 -19.01 -12.90 1.79
CA GLY A 277 -17.97 -13.50 2.60
C GLY A 277 -16.63 -12.80 2.46
N THR A 278 -15.55 -13.52 2.69
CA THR A 278 -14.17 -13.03 2.63
C THR A 278 -13.39 -13.71 1.50
N PHE A 279 -12.21 -13.16 1.21
CA PHE A 279 -11.16 -13.80 0.39
C PHE A 279 -9.80 -13.49 1.01
N GLU A 280 -8.83 -14.32 0.72
CA GLU A 280 -7.50 -14.21 1.31
C GLU A 280 -6.56 -13.39 0.44
N VAL A 281 -5.82 -12.50 1.08
CA VAL A 281 -4.73 -11.74 0.51
C VAL A 281 -3.44 -12.14 1.23
N SER A 282 -2.45 -12.58 0.46
CA SER A 282 -1.09 -12.83 0.96
C SER A 282 -0.29 -11.55 0.87
N ASN A 283 0.30 -11.12 1.98
CA ASN A 283 1.12 -9.91 2.08
C ASN A 283 2.43 -10.22 2.80
N ASN A 284 3.52 -9.71 2.28
CA ASN A 284 4.76 -9.59 3.03
C ASN A 284 5.29 -8.16 2.86
N SER A 285 5.28 -7.42 3.97
CA SER A 285 5.80 -6.04 4.00
C SER A 285 7.29 -5.97 4.30
N ARG A 286 7.99 -7.09 4.27
CA ARG A 286 9.45 -7.21 4.40
C ARG A 286 10.04 -8.11 3.31
N ALA A 287 9.49 -8.01 2.11
CA ALA A 287 10.02 -8.73 0.96
C ALA A 287 11.43 -8.24 0.58
N THR A 288 12.19 -9.13 0.00
CA THR A 288 13.46 -8.83 -0.66
C THR A 288 13.21 -8.54 -2.13
N ALA A 289 13.86 -7.54 -2.70
CA ALA A 289 13.79 -7.26 -4.11
C ALA A 289 15.19 -7.05 -4.71
N ARG A 290 15.41 -7.64 -5.88
CA ARG A 290 16.61 -7.45 -6.70
C ARG A 290 16.21 -6.91 -8.07
N LEU A 291 16.79 -5.80 -8.44
CA LEU A 291 16.52 -5.08 -9.68
C LEU A 291 17.78 -4.96 -10.49
N ARG A 292 17.75 -5.41 -11.77
CA ARG A 292 18.75 -5.06 -12.77
C ARG A 292 18.14 -4.07 -13.74
N LEU A 293 18.77 -2.92 -13.91
CA LEU A 293 18.28 -1.81 -14.71
C LEU A 293 19.25 -1.50 -15.85
N LYS A 294 18.71 -1.37 -17.06
CA LYS A 294 19.45 -0.93 -18.24
C LYS A 294 18.66 0.18 -18.93
N LEU A 295 19.01 1.42 -18.67
CA LEU A 295 18.44 2.59 -19.34
C LEU A 295 19.32 3.01 -20.51
N ARG A 296 18.70 3.60 -21.54
CA ARG A 296 19.41 4.11 -22.69
C ARG A 296 20.34 5.26 -22.31
N GLY A 297 21.63 5.13 -22.62
CA GLY A 297 22.65 6.15 -22.29
C GLY A 297 23.10 6.17 -20.83
N VAL A 298 22.74 5.15 -20.06
CA VAL A 298 23.19 4.97 -18.67
C VAL A 298 23.76 3.55 -18.56
N ASP A 299 24.83 3.41 -17.79
CA ASP A 299 25.42 2.10 -17.50
C ASP A 299 24.42 1.19 -16.81
N GLU A 300 24.55 -0.11 -17.06
CA GLU A 300 23.73 -1.11 -16.36
C GLU A 300 23.99 -1.06 -14.87
N SER A 301 22.92 -1.03 -14.08
CA SER A 301 23.01 -0.96 -12.63
C SER A 301 22.18 -2.05 -11.97
N GLU A 302 22.68 -2.55 -10.84
CA GLU A 302 21.97 -3.48 -9.97
C GLU A 302 21.63 -2.79 -8.67
N MET A 303 20.41 -3.02 -8.19
CA MET A 303 19.94 -2.53 -6.89
C MET A 303 19.28 -3.67 -6.15
N ALA A 304 19.47 -3.71 -4.86
CA ALA A 304 18.84 -4.69 -4.00
C ALA A 304 18.34 -4.04 -2.71
N THR A 305 17.31 -4.61 -2.16
CA THR A 305 16.82 -4.24 -0.83
C THR A 305 16.35 -5.50 -0.11
N ASP A 306 16.76 -5.62 1.14
CA ASP A 306 16.34 -6.69 2.04
C ASP A 306 15.36 -6.10 3.06
N GLY A 307 14.12 -6.57 3.04
CA GLY A 307 13.04 -6.02 3.86
C GLY A 307 12.52 -4.64 3.44
N GLY A 308 13.10 -4.01 2.40
CA GLY A 308 12.67 -2.71 1.87
C GLY A 308 11.53 -2.80 0.86
N ALA A 309 11.10 -4.00 0.49
CA ALA A 309 9.97 -4.21 -0.42
C ALA A 309 8.71 -4.70 0.30
N VAL A 310 7.58 -4.51 -0.35
CA VAL A 310 6.31 -5.17 -0.06
C VAL A 310 5.85 -5.93 -1.29
N LEU A 311 5.32 -7.12 -1.06
CA LEU A 311 4.66 -7.94 -2.08
C LEU A 311 3.29 -8.36 -1.58
N GLU A 312 2.26 -8.08 -2.39
CA GLU A 312 0.87 -8.47 -2.12
C GLU A 312 0.32 -9.26 -3.29
N MET A 313 -0.25 -10.42 -2.99
CA MET A 313 -0.81 -11.32 -3.99
C MET A 313 -2.18 -11.85 -3.59
N THR A 314 -3.07 -11.99 -4.58
CA THR A 314 -4.33 -12.70 -4.41
C THR A 314 -4.68 -13.46 -5.68
N GLY A 315 -5.57 -14.47 -5.53
CA GLY A 315 -6.00 -15.34 -6.62
C GLY A 315 -4.98 -16.44 -6.96
N ASN A 316 -5.50 -17.60 -7.31
CA ASN A 316 -4.71 -18.70 -7.86
C ASN A 316 -4.92 -18.78 -9.37
N TYR A 317 -3.93 -19.25 -10.08
CA TYR A 317 -4.03 -19.76 -11.46
C TYR A 317 -4.14 -21.23 -11.44
#